data_61356fafebe3aecfec7dab21487e4f55
#
_entry.id   61356fafebe3aecfec7dab21487e4f55
#
_cell.length_a   1.000
_cell.length_b   1.000
_cell.length_c   1.000
_cell.angle_alpha   90.00
_cell.angle_beta   90.00
_cell.angle_gamma   90.00
#
_symmetry.space_group_name_H-M   'P 1'
#
loop_
_entity.id
_entity.type
_entity.pdbx_description
1 polymer ?
#
loop_
_entity_poly.entity_id
_entity_poly.type
_entity_poly.pdbx_seq_one_letter_code
_entity_poly.pdbx_strand_id
1 'polypeptide(L)'
;MSTSSAPVVECEQAHAGLAVTNIAAAIDFYTKKLGFNLAFTWGDPPTFAGVNLDKVQMFLRKGTPDPRGCVVYFLVGDADQLYEFHRANDVAIAEPIDDRPYGIRDYVVRDLHGYNLSFGHHLFNSGPPIKIERVDVPVRLEKRLAALLQDLAKHKRMSVNSCLEEMLMHTNDGVGPHTQATLRHIQELKKKHAIDYDSHASYRFAEE
;
A
#
# COMPACT_ATOMS: atom_id res chain seq x y z
N MET A 1 -11.68 41.71 10.98
CA MET A 1 -11.49 40.42 11.68
C MET A 1 -10.37 39.68 10.96
N SER A 2 -9.21 39.55 11.58
CA SER A 2 -8.05 38.89 10.96
C SER A 2 -8.29 37.37 11.03
N THR A 3 -8.51 36.75 9.88
CA THR A 3 -8.54 35.28 9.78
C THR A 3 -7.11 34.78 9.91
N SER A 4 -6.73 34.32 11.10
CA SER A 4 -5.49 33.61 11.31
C SER A 4 -5.53 32.34 10.44
N SER A 5 -4.70 32.27 9.41
CA SER A 5 -4.50 31.01 8.66
C SER A 5 -3.86 29.98 9.57
N ALA A 6 -4.34 28.73 9.50
CA ALA A 6 -3.72 27.62 10.21
C ALA A 6 -2.23 27.48 9.79
N PRO A 7 -1.34 27.15 10.72
CA PRO A 7 0.06 26.92 10.38
C PRO A 7 0.18 25.71 9.42
N VAL A 8 1.09 25.83 8.46
CA VAL A 8 1.45 24.68 7.60
C VAL A 8 2.31 23.74 8.45
N VAL A 9 1.80 22.54 8.73
CA VAL A 9 2.53 21.49 9.46
C VAL A 9 2.74 20.29 8.54
N GLU A 10 3.94 19.72 8.58
CA GLU A 10 4.21 18.44 7.96
C GLU A 10 3.69 17.33 8.86
N CYS A 11 2.88 16.41 8.33
CA CYS A 11 2.39 15.25 9.03
C CYS A 11 3.11 14.01 8.49
N GLU A 12 3.97 13.41 9.29
CA GLU A 12 4.78 12.26 8.88
C GLU A 12 3.97 10.96 8.85
N GLN A 13 3.13 10.71 9.85
CA GLN A 13 2.39 9.46 10.01
C GLN A 13 1.09 9.66 10.79
N ALA A 14 0.14 8.75 10.57
CA ALA A 14 -1.04 8.58 11.41
C ALA A 14 -1.19 7.10 11.76
N HIS A 15 -1.47 6.79 13.02
CA HIS A 15 -1.58 5.42 13.50
C HIS A 15 -2.98 5.17 14.08
N ALA A 16 -3.61 4.06 13.66
CA ALA A 16 -4.81 3.56 14.33
C ALA A 16 -4.43 3.01 15.71
N GLY A 17 -5.23 3.33 16.72
CA GLY A 17 -5.03 2.83 18.08
C GLY A 17 -6.27 2.11 18.62
N LEU A 18 -6.12 0.84 19.02
CA LEU A 18 -7.19 0.02 19.53
C LEU A 18 -7.01 -0.24 21.04
N ALA A 19 -8.09 -0.10 21.80
CA ALA A 19 -8.10 -0.49 23.21
C ALA A 19 -8.28 -2.01 23.33
N VAL A 20 -7.45 -2.66 24.15
CA VAL A 20 -7.47 -4.10 24.38
C VAL A 20 -7.40 -4.41 25.90
N THR A 21 -8.09 -5.44 26.34
CA THR A 21 -8.09 -5.80 27.76
C THR A 21 -6.77 -6.40 28.21
N ASN A 22 -6.10 -7.15 27.34
CA ASN A 22 -4.83 -7.84 27.62
C ASN A 22 -3.86 -7.64 26.43
N ILE A 23 -2.79 -6.88 26.70
CA ILE A 23 -1.77 -6.56 25.67
C ILE A 23 -1.05 -7.82 25.19
N ALA A 24 -0.65 -8.73 26.07
CA ALA A 24 0.06 -9.94 25.67
C ALA A 24 -0.80 -10.84 24.76
N ALA A 25 -2.05 -11.08 25.12
CA ALA A 25 -2.97 -11.85 24.31
C ALA A 25 -3.26 -11.17 22.95
N ALA A 26 -3.36 -9.84 22.92
CA ALA A 26 -3.52 -9.08 21.68
C ALA A 26 -2.27 -9.19 20.81
N ILE A 27 -1.05 -9.01 21.34
CA ILE A 27 0.19 -9.20 20.60
C ILE A 27 0.23 -10.60 19.98
N ASP A 28 -0.06 -11.65 20.75
CA ASP A 28 -0.08 -13.02 20.27
C ASP A 28 -1.07 -13.23 19.12
N PHE A 29 -2.26 -12.68 19.23
CA PHE A 29 -3.27 -12.76 18.17
C PHE A 29 -2.83 -12.03 16.89
N TYR A 30 -2.38 -10.78 17.01
CA TYR A 30 -1.96 -9.99 15.86
C TYR A 30 -0.72 -10.59 15.19
N THR A 31 0.24 -11.09 15.95
CA THR A 31 1.48 -11.64 15.36
C THR A 31 1.32 -13.05 14.85
N LYS A 32 0.67 -13.94 15.58
CA LYS A 32 0.58 -15.36 15.23
C LYS A 32 -0.57 -15.67 14.26
N LYS A 33 -1.67 -14.92 14.36
CA LYS A 33 -2.87 -15.19 13.56
C LYS A 33 -3.07 -14.22 12.40
N LEU A 34 -2.79 -12.93 12.60
CA LEU A 34 -3.02 -11.90 11.58
C LEU A 34 -1.78 -11.57 10.72
N GLY A 35 -0.60 -12.12 11.05
CA GLY A 35 0.62 -11.91 10.27
C GLY A 35 1.33 -10.57 10.50
N PHE A 36 0.99 -9.87 11.59
CA PHE A 36 1.71 -8.67 11.99
C PHE A 36 3.06 -9.02 12.65
N ASN A 37 3.95 -8.04 12.72
CA ASN A 37 5.18 -8.11 13.49
C ASN A 37 5.09 -7.20 14.71
N LEU A 38 5.60 -7.65 15.86
CA LEU A 38 5.75 -6.80 17.03
C LEU A 38 6.85 -5.77 16.76
N ALA A 39 6.51 -4.49 16.89
CA ALA A 39 7.47 -3.40 16.75
C ALA A 39 8.10 -3.03 18.11
N PHE A 40 7.28 -2.83 19.11
CA PHE A 40 7.73 -2.50 20.48
C PHE A 40 6.63 -2.76 21.51
N THR A 41 7.04 -2.78 22.79
CA THR A 41 6.14 -2.74 23.95
C THR A 41 6.56 -1.65 24.89
N TRP A 42 5.60 -1.14 25.67
CA TRP A 42 5.84 -0.15 26.73
C TRP A 42 5.16 -0.56 28.04
N GLY A 43 5.87 -0.37 29.16
CA GLY A 43 5.43 -0.72 30.50
C GLY A 43 5.87 -2.12 30.93
N ASP A 44 5.94 -2.33 32.25
CA ASP A 44 6.21 -3.63 32.85
C ASP A 44 5.22 -3.85 34.04
N PRO A 45 4.17 -4.69 33.86
CA PRO A 45 3.79 -5.41 32.63
C PRO A 45 3.32 -4.46 31.51
N PRO A 46 3.40 -4.91 30.24
CA PRO A 46 3.09 -4.05 29.09
C PRO A 46 1.66 -3.48 29.13
N THR A 47 1.55 -2.16 28.92
CA THR A 47 0.27 -1.44 28.81
C THR A 47 0.03 -0.84 27.43
N PHE A 48 1.05 -0.87 26.57
CA PHE A 48 1.03 -0.34 25.22
C PHE A 48 1.94 -1.18 24.31
N ALA A 49 1.55 -1.35 23.05
CA ALA A 49 2.37 -2.02 22.05
C ALA A 49 2.14 -1.43 20.65
N GLY A 50 3.19 -1.46 19.83
CA GLY A 50 3.11 -1.22 18.40
C GLY A 50 3.23 -2.53 17.63
N VAL A 51 2.34 -2.74 16.66
CA VAL A 51 2.37 -3.87 15.73
C VAL A 51 2.36 -3.37 14.29
N ASN A 52 3.11 -4.02 13.42
CA ASN A 52 3.28 -3.62 12.02
C ASN A 52 2.80 -4.70 11.07
N LEU A 53 2.00 -4.32 10.08
CA LEU A 53 1.78 -5.10 8.88
C LEU A 53 2.57 -4.42 7.75
N ASP A 54 3.69 -5.02 7.34
CA ASP A 54 4.75 -4.40 6.52
C ASP A 54 5.16 -3.03 7.13
N LYS A 55 4.82 -1.93 6.49
CA LYS A 55 5.18 -0.56 6.90
C LYS A 55 4.07 0.16 7.68
N VAL A 56 2.88 -0.41 7.69
CA VAL A 56 1.75 0.18 8.39
C VAL A 56 1.79 -0.23 9.84
N GLN A 57 1.94 0.76 10.72
CA GLN A 57 1.93 0.56 12.16
C GLN A 57 0.57 0.90 12.75
N MET A 58 0.15 0.09 13.71
CA MET A 58 -0.98 0.40 14.59
C MET A 58 -0.61 0.15 16.05
N PHE A 59 -1.38 0.73 16.94
CA PHE A 59 -1.14 0.68 18.38
C PHE A 59 -2.21 -0.13 19.12
N LEU A 60 -1.76 -0.93 20.07
CA LEU A 60 -2.59 -1.65 21.03
C LEU A 60 -2.39 -0.99 22.40
N ARG A 61 -3.46 -0.50 22.98
CA ARG A 61 -3.44 0.18 24.29
C ARG A 61 -4.29 -0.59 25.29
N LYS A 62 -3.75 -0.85 26.49
CA LYS A 62 -4.54 -1.47 27.58
C LYS A 62 -5.71 -0.56 27.94
N GLY A 63 -6.92 -1.11 27.92
CA GLY A 63 -8.14 -0.35 28.20
C GLY A 63 -9.40 -1.19 27.95
N THR A 64 -10.55 -0.53 28.05
CA THR A 64 -11.84 -1.16 27.72
C THR A 64 -12.03 -1.05 26.20
N PRO A 65 -12.20 -2.18 25.47
CA PRO A 65 -12.49 -2.16 24.05
C PRO A 65 -13.86 -1.53 23.78
N ASP A 66 -13.91 -0.73 22.71
CA ASP A 66 -15.18 -0.26 22.14
C ASP A 66 -15.12 -0.42 20.62
N PRO A 67 -15.54 -1.56 20.08
CA PRO A 67 -15.48 -1.84 18.65
C PRO A 67 -16.58 -1.15 17.84
N ARG A 68 -17.53 -0.45 18.48
CA ARG A 68 -18.66 0.18 17.80
C ARG A 68 -18.19 1.31 16.87
N GLY A 69 -18.48 1.17 15.58
CA GLY A 69 -18.13 2.16 14.58
C GLY A 69 -16.61 2.27 14.30
N CYS A 70 -15.79 1.39 14.88
CA CYS A 70 -14.36 1.34 14.60
C CYS A 70 -14.08 0.32 13.49
N VAL A 71 -13.57 0.81 12.36
CA VAL A 71 -13.09 0.00 11.24
C VAL A 71 -11.67 0.44 10.93
N VAL A 72 -10.76 -0.50 10.84
CA VAL A 72 -9.41 -0.27 10.33
C VAL A 72 -9.30 -0.96 8.99
N TYR A 73 -8.98 -0.20 7.95
CA TYR A 73 -8.88 -0.70 6.58
C TYR A 73 -7.43 -0.73 6.13
N PHE A 74 -6.97 -1.91 5.69
CA PHE A 74 -5.63 -2.12 5.15
C PHE A 74 -5.71 -2.37 3.65
N LEU A 75 -5.07 -1.51 2.84
CA LEU A 75 -4.79 -1.82 1.45
C LEU A 75 -3.51 -2.67 1.40
N VAL A 76 -3.64 -3.90 0.94
CA VAL A 76 -2.56 -4.89 0.87
C VAL A 76 -2.23 -5.23 -0.58
N GLY A 77 -1.08 -5.85 -0.81
CA GLY A 77 -0.68 -6.25 -2.16
C GLY A 77 -1.49 -7.42 -2.72
N ASP A 78 -1.86 -8.36 -1.84
CA ASP A 78 -2.62 -9.56 -2.20
C ASP A 78 -3.54 -9.96 -1.05
N ALA A 79 -4.82 -9.62 -1.18
CA ALA A 79 -5.82 -9.91 -0.17
C ALA A 79 -6.23 -11.40 -0.18
N ASP A 80 -6.15 -12.09 -1.32
CA ASP A 80 -6.48 -13.52 -1.41
C ASP A 80 -5.47 -14.36 -0.62
N GLN A 81 -4.18 -14.08 -0.80
CA GLN A 81 -3.14 -14.80 -0.05
C GLN A 81 -3.27 -14.56 1.46
N LEU A 82 -3.54 -13.32 1.87
CA LEU A 82 -3.72 -12.98 3.29
C LEU A 82 -5.01 -13.60 3.86
N TYR A 83 -6.08 -13.66 3.07
CA TYR A 83 -7.33 -14.31 3.43
C TYR A 83 -7.14 -15.80 3.73
N GLU A 84 -6.43 -16.52 2.86
CA GLU A 84 -6.13 -17.95 3.08
C GLU A 84 -5.23 -18.15 4.31
N PHE A 85 -4.26 -17.25 4.54
CA PHE A 85 -3.45 -17.27 5.75
C PHE A 85 -4.30 -17.08 7.01
N HIS A 86 -5.22 -16.13 7.02
CA HIS A 86 -6.12 -15.90 8.16
C HIS A 86 -7.05 -17.09 8.40
N ARG A 87 -7.58 -17.69 7.35
CA ARG A 87 -8.40 -18.92 7.46
C ARG A 87 -7.62 -20.07 8.05
N ALA A 88 -6.39 -20.29 7.58
CA ALA A 88 -5.52 -21.36 8.08
C ALA A 88 -5.13 -21.18 9.56
N ASN A 89 -5.22 -19.95 10.08
CA ASN A 89 -4.94 -19.61 11.49
C ASN A 89 -6.23 -19.45 12.34
N ASP A 90 -7.38 -19.94 11.87
CA ASP A 90 -8.67 -19.88 12.57
C ASP A 90 -9.08 -18.46 12.99
N VAL A 91 -8.80 -17.47 12.13
CA VAL A 91 -9.27 -16.10 12.34
C VAL A 91 -10.75 -16.01 12.01
N ALA A 92 -11.53 -15.35 12.86
CA ALA A 92 -12.96 -15.15 12.65
C ALA A 92 -13.19 -14.22 11.43
N ILE A 93 -13.63 -14.79 10.32
CA ILE A 93 -14.04 -14.04 9.13
C ILE A 93 -15.43 -13.48 9.36
N ALA A 94 -15.56 -12.15 9.44
CA ALA A 94 -16.83 -11.46 9.61
C ALA A 94 -17.55 -11.28 8.26
N GLU A 95 -16.79 -10.97 7.20
CA GLU A 95 -17.27 -10.93 5.83
C GLU A 95 -16.28 -11.67 4.94
N PRO A 96 -16.73 -12.62 4.12
CA PRO A 96 -15.84 -13.36 3.20
C PRO A 96 -15.29 -12.43 2.12
N ILE A 97 -14.16 -12.87 1.52
CA ILE A 97 -13.53 -12.13 0.43
C ILE A 97 -14.45 -12.12 -0.79
N ASP A 98 -14.63 -10.92 -1.36
CA ASP A 98 -15.46 -10.73 -2.55
C ASP A 98 -15.01 -9.46 -3.31
N ASP A 99 -15.40 -9.39 -4.60
CA ASP A 99 -15.19 -8.23 -5.45
C ASP A 99 -16.25 -7.18 -5.18
N ARG A 100 -15.83 -5.99 -4.77
CA ARG A 100 -16.74 -4.91 -4.42
C ARG A 100 -17.00 -3.97 -5.60
N PRO A 101 -18.21 -3.39 -5.70
CA PRO A 101 -18.54 -2.47 -6.79
C PRO A 101 -17.64 -1.23 -6.91
N TYR A 102 -16.91 -0.91 -5.84
CA TYR A 102 -15.96 0.20 -5.79
C TYR A 102 -14.53 -0.18 -6.25
N GLY A 103 -14.38 -1.34 -6.92
CA GLY A 103 -13.12 -1.74 -7.55
C GLY A 103 -12.06 -2.28 -6.59
N ILE A 104 -12.49 -2.80 -5.46
CA ILE A 104 -11.62 -3.44 -4.45
C ILE A 104 -12.11 -4.87 -4.21
N ARG A 105 -11.19 -5.81 -4.07
CA ARG A 105 -11.44 -7.14 -3.55
C ARG A 105 -11.05 -7.16 -2.10
N ASP A 106 -11.99 -7.33 -1.19
CA ASP A 106 -11.75 -7.25 0.25
C ASP A 106 -12.56 -8.26 1.07
N TYR A 107 -12.15 -8.40 2.32
CA TYR A 107 -12.82 -9.17 3.35
C TYR A 107 -12.65 -8.49 4.71
N VAL A 108 -13.45 -8.92 5.69
CA VAL A 108 -13.40 -8.41 7.05
C VAL A 108 -13.13 -9.55 8.02
N VAL A 109 -12.16 -9.35 8.90
CA VAL A 109 -11.96 -10.22 10.07
C VAL A 109 -12.41 -9.52 11.33
N ARG A 110 -12.77 -10.32 12.34
CA ARG A 110 -13.04 -9.82 13.69
C ARG A 110 -11.92 -10.23 14.63
N ASP A 111 -11.33 -9.25 15.30
CA ASP A 111 -10.29 -9.52 16.27
C ASP A 111 -10.83 -10.04 17.61
N LEU A 112 -9.93 -10.29 18.59
CA LEU A 112 -10.26 -10.80 19.92
C LEU A 112 -11.23 -9.91 20.72
N HIS A 113 -11.34 -8.64 20.37
CA HIS A 113 -12.13 -7.64 21.08
C HIS A 113 -13.35 -7.16 20.29
N GLY A 114 -13.60 -7.77 19.13
CA GLY A 114 -14.73 -7.48 18.27
C GLY A 114 -14.47 -6.34 17.27
N TYR A 115 -13.25 -5.82 17.15
CA TYR A 115 -12.92 -4.84 16.13
C TYR A 115 -12.93 -5.46 14.73
N ASN A 116 -13.50 -4.72 13.79
CA ASN A 116 -13.49 -5.11 12.39
C ASN A 116 -12.22 -4.58 11.73
N LEU A 117 -11.44 -5.49 11.15
CA LEU A 117 -10.24 -5.19 10.37
C LEU A 117 -10.51 -5.63 8.93
N SER A 118 -10.53 -4.68 8.01
CA SER A 118 -10.75 -4.93 6.58
C SER A 118 -9.40 -5.02 5.87
N PHE A 119 -9.25 -6.00 4.97
CA PHE A 119 -8.07 -6.17 4.15
C PHE A 119 -8.50 -6.27 2.69
N GLY A 120 -7.95 -5.42 1.83
CA GLY A 120 -8.33 -5.43 0.42
C GLY A 120 -7.21 -5.02 -0.51
N HIS A 121 -7.35 -5.37 -1.77
CA HIS A 121 -6.51 -4.90 -2.86
C HIS A 121 -7.35 -4.39 -4.03
N HIS A 122 -6.76 -3.50 -4.83
CA HIS A 122 -7.44 -2.96 -6.00
C HIS A 122 -7.63 -4.01 -7.09
N LEU A 123 -8.82 -4.07 -7.65
CA LEU A 123 -9.15 -4.89 -8.83
C LEU A 123 -8.75 -4.16 -10.11
N PHE A 124 -7.44 -3.98 -10.34
CA PHE A 124 -6.95 -3.28 -11.54
C PHE A 124 -7.29 -4.00 -12.85
N ASN A 125 -7.66 -5.29 -12.78
CA ASN A 125 -7.98 -6.11 -13.95
C ASN A 125 -9.44 -6.58 -13.95
N SER A 126 -10.33 -6.00 -13.14
CA SER A 126 -11.73 -6.37 -13.08
C SER A 126 -12.53 -5.66 -14.16
N GLY A 127 -13.22 -6.42 -14.97
CA GLY A 127 -14.08 -5.95 -16.03
C GLY A 127 -13.95 -6.78 -17.31
N PRO A 128 -14.89 -6.66 -18.27
CA PRO A 128 -14.76 -7.33 -19.54
C PRO A 128 -13.55 -6.78 -20.32
N PRO A 129 -12.87 -7.60 -21.13
CA PRO A 129 -11.77 -7.14 -21.96
C PRO A 129 -12.19 -5.95 -22.84
N ILE A 130 -11.42 -4.88 -22.79
CA ILE A 130 -11.61 -3.70 -23.62
C ILE A 130 -10.94 -3.98 -24.97
N LYS A 131 -11.70 -3.93 -26.06
CA LYS A 131 -11.13 -4.05 -27.41
C LYS A 131 -10.43 -2.76 -27.76
N ILE A 132 -9.14 -2.86 -28.04
CA ILE A 132 -8.31 -1.72 -28.43
C ILE A 132 -7.63 -2.02 -29.78
N GLU A 133 -7.33 -0.97 -30.53
CA GLU A 133 -6.43 -0.99 -31.67
C GLU A 133 -5.10 -0.35 -31.26
N ARG A 134 -3.97 -0.96 -31.63
CA ARG A 134 -2.63 -0.43 -31.34
C ARG A 134 -1.97 0.04 -32.62
N VAL A 135 -1.29 1.16 -32.50
CA VAL A 135 -0.47 1.73 -33.56
C VAL A 135 0.99 1.82 -33.08
N ASP A 136 1.94 1.67 -34.00
CA ASP A 136 3.35 1.85 -33.71
C ASP A 136 3.67 3.33 -33.69
N VAL A 137 4.18 3.82 -32.54
CA VAL A 137 4.68 5.18 -32.40
C VAL A 137 6.18 5.12 -32.15
N PRO A 138 7.04 5.64 -33.05
CA PRO A 138 8.48 5.67 -32.80
C PRO A 138 8.80 6.65 -31.68
N VAL A 139 9.40 6.15 -30.61
CA VAL A 139 9.83 6.95 -29.45
C VAL A 139 11.33 6.92 -29.33
N ARG A 140 11.98 8.09 -29.24
CA ARG A 140 13.39 8.24 -28.89
C ARG A 140 13.49 8.67 -27.43
N LEU A 141 14.21 7.90 -26.63
CA LEU A 141 14.42 8.17 -25.21
C LEU A 141 15.91 8.36 -24.94
N GLU A 142 16.22 9.17 -23.93
CA GLU A 142 17.56 9.24 -23.37
C GLU A 142 18.00 7.82 -22.94
N LYS A 143 19.25 7.46 -23.26
CA LYS A 143 19.78 6.08 -23.16
C LYS A 143 19.60 5.48 -21.75
N ARG A 144 19.86 6.25 -20.70
CA ARG A 144 19.75 5.79 -19.30
C ARG A 144 18.31 5.63 -18.86
N LEU A 145 17.41 6.52 -19.33
CA LEU A 145 15.95 6.39 -19.11
C LEU A 145 15.39 5.17 -19.82
N ALA A 146 15.85 4.87 -21.05
CA ALA A 146 15.44 3.67 -21.77
C ALA A 146 15.85 2.39 -21.00
N ALA A 147 17.07 2.35 -20.46
CA ALA A 147 17.55 1.23 -19.64
C ALA A 147 16.78 1.10 -18.33
N LEU A 148 16.49 2.21 -17.65
CA LEU A 148 15.65 2.22 -16.44
C LEU A 148 14.25 1.66 -16.74
N LEU A 149 13.62 2.11 -17.83
CA LEU A 149 12.30 1.67 -18.24
C LEU A 149 12.26 0.16 -18.51
N GLN A 150 13.29 -0.39 -19.19
CA GLN A 150 13.41 -1.83 -19.42
C GLN A 150 13.49 -2.62 -18.10
N ASP A 151 14.32 -2.18 -17.16
CA ASP A 151 14.45 -2.82 -15.85
C ASP A 151 13.17 -2.69 -15.01
N LEU A 152 12.50 -1.55 -15.07
CA LEU A 152 11.22 -1.33 -14.40
C LEU A 152 10.12 -2.25 -14.96
N ALA A 153 10.00 -2.36 -16.28
CA ALA A 153 9.05 -3.26 -16.94
C ALA A 153 9.31 -4.72 -16.53
N LYS A 154 10.57 -5.14 -16.49
CA LYS A 154 10.98 -6.46 -16.01
C LYS A 154 10.60 -6.68 -14.54
N HIS A 155 10.83 -5.70 -13.67
CA HIS A 155 10.44 -5.77 -12.26
C HIS A 155 8.93 -5.93 -12.11
N LYS A 156 8.15 -5.20 -12.91
CA LYS A 156 6.67 -5.27 -12.94
C LYS A 156 6.14 -6.48 -13.72
N ARG A 157 7.01 -7.33 -14.29
CA ARG A 157 6.67 -8.51 -15.11
C ARG A 157 5.76 -8.19 -16.31
N MET A 158 6.01 -7.07 -16.96
CA MET A 158 5.25 -6.61 -18.13
C MET A 158 6.17 -6.20 -19.28
N SER A 159 5.60 -5.98 -20.47
CA SER A 159 6.34 -5.45 -21.60
C SER A 159 6.67 -3.95 -21.37
N VAL A 160 7.69 -3.46 -22.08
CA VAL A 160 8.02 -2.02 -22.06
C VAL A 160 6.84 -1.18 -22.57
N ASN A 161 6.15 -1.65 -23.62
CA ASN A 161 4.97 -0.97 -24.15
C ASN A 161 3.85 -0.88 -23.11
N SER A 162 3.52 -2.00 -22.44
CA SER A 162 2.50 -2.00 -21.38
C SER A 162 2.88 -1.12 -20.21
N CYS A 163 4.18 -1.06 -19.86
CA CYS A 163 4.67 -0.17 -18.81
C CYS A 163 4.51 1.30 -19.17
N LEU A 164 4.78 1.67 -20.42
CA LEU A 164 4.57 3.03 -20.92
C LEU A 164 3.07 3.37 -21.00
N GLU A 165 2.23 2.46 -21.51
CA GLU A 165 0.76 2.66 -21.56
C GLU A 165 0.21 2.92 -20.15
N GLU A 166 0.60 2.11 -19.16
CA GLU A 166 0.21 2.28 -17.76
C GLU A 166 0.64 3.66 -17.22
N MET A 167 1.89 4.04 -17.43
CA MET A 167 2.40 5.34 -16.98
C MET A 167 1.65 6.50 -17.62
N LEU A 168 1.36 6.44 -18.91
CA LEU A 168 0.62 7.47 -19.63
C LEU A 168 -0.83 7.58 -19.14
N MET A 169 -1.53 6.46 -18.96
CA MET A 169 -2.90 6.45 -18.45
C MET A 169 -2.98 7.06 -17.06
N HIS A 170 -2.15 6.61 -16.12
CA HIS A 170 -2.12 7.17 -14.76
C HIS A 170 -1.79 8.65 -14.74
N THR A 171 -0.83 9.09 -15.56
CA THR A 171 -0.46 10.50 -15.66
C THR A 171 -1.60 11.35 -16.20
N ASN A 172 -2.32 10.87 -17.21
CA ASN A 172 -3.47 11.56 -17.79
C ASN A 172 -4.64 11.68 -16.79
N ASP A 173 -4.81 10.69 -15.93
CA ASP A 173 -5.83 10.70 -14.87
C ASP A 173 -5.39 11.50 -13.62
N GLY A 174 -4.19 12.09 -13.64
CA GLY A 174 -3.62 12.81 -12.50
C GLY A 174 -3.25 11.91 -11.31
N VAL A 175 -3.11 10.62 -11.53
CA VAL A 175 -2.77 9.62 -10.52
C VAL A 175 -1.30 9.22 -10.66
N GLY A 176 -0.58 9.12 -9.56
CA GLY A 176 0.81 8.64 -9.61
C GLY A 176 0.87 7.18 -10.09
N PRO A 177 1.69 6.87 -11.13
CA PRO A 177 1.72 5.54 -11.76
C PRO A 177 2.39 4.46 -10.91
N HIS A 178 2.88 4.78 -9.74
CA HIS A 178 3.72 3.88 -8.95
C HIS A 178 3.36 3.85 -7.48
N THR A 179 3.35 2.66 -6.90
CA THR A 179 3.27 2.46 -5.45
C THR A 179 4.56 2.94 -4.77
N GLN A 180 4.52 3.16 -3.45
CA GLN A 180 5.72 3.53 -2.68
C GLN A 180 6.84 2.47 -2.77
N ALA A 181 6.49 1.19 -2.91
CA ALA A 181 7.46 0.12 -3.13
C ALA A 181 8.15 0.27 -4.50
N THR A 182 7.37 0.50 -5.54
CA THR A 182 7.88 0.74 -6.90
C THR A 182 8.73 2.01 -6.95
N LEU A 183 8.31 3.09 -6.28
CA LEU A 183 9.09 4.33 -6.23
C LEU A 183 10.48 4.12 -5.59
N ARG A 184 10.58 3.33 -4.52
CA ARG A 184 11.89 2.98 -3.93
C ARG A 184 12.76 2.18 -4.91
N HIS A 185 12.17 1.20 -5.60
CA HIS A 185 12.90 0.45 -6.61
C HIS A 185 13.38 1.33 -7.76
N ILE A 186 12.57 2.30 -8.19
CA ILE A 186 12.95 3.32 -9.18
C ILE A 186 14.17 4.13 -8.68
N GLN A 187 14.26 4.48 -7.40
CA GLN A 187 15.45 5.17 -6.87
C GLN A 187 16.71 4.30 -6.93
N GLU A 188 16.59 2.99 -6.71
CA GLU A 188 17.69 2.04 -6.89
C GLU A 188 18.11 1.94 -8.37
N LEU A 189 17.14 1.87 -9.28
CA LEU A 189 17.39 1.86 -10.72
C LEU A 189 18.03 3.18 -11.20
N LYS A 190 17.62 4.33 -10.69
CA LYS A 190 18.26 5.61 -10.98
C LYS A 190 19.74 5.59 -10.60
N LYS A 191 20.08 5.08 -9.42
CA LYS A 191 21.47 4.90 -8.99
C LYS A 191 22.23 3.93 -9.91
N LYS A 192 21.63 2.79 -10.22
CA LYS A 192 22.20 1.76 -11.12
C LYS A 192 22.55 2.33 -12.49
N HIS A 193 21.70 3.18 -13.06
CA HIS A 193 21.86 3.75 -14.39
C HIS A 193 22.50 5.14 -14.37
N ALA A 194 23.05 5.59 -13.22
CA ALA A 194 23.69 6.91 -13.05
C ALA A 194 22.78 8.08 -13.50
N ILE A 195 21.47 7.99 -13.20
CA ILE A 195 20.50 9.07 -13.45
C ILE A 195 20.51 10.00 -12.24
N ASP A 196 21.20 11.11 -12.36
CA ASP A 196 21.43 12.13 -11.32
C ASP A 196 20.55 13.37 -11.47
N TYR A 197 19.53 13.28 -12.33
CA TYR A 197 18.58 14.35 -12.61
C TYR A 197 17.15 13.94 -12.30
N ASP A 198 16.25 14.92 -12.24
CA ASP A 198 14.82 14.79 -12.03
C ASP A 198 13.99 15.10 -13.30
N SER A 199 12.66 15.11 -13.16
CA SER A 199 11.73 15.38 -14.27
C SER A 199 11.93 16.76 -14.92
N HIS A 200 12.42 17.78 -14.18
CA HIS A 200 12.64 19.11 -14.71
C HIS A 200 13.82 19.16 -15.70
N ALA A 201 14.70 18.16 -15.67
CA ALA A 201 15.81 18.09 -16.61
C ALA A 201 15.36 17.83 -18.05
N SER A 202 14.18 17.24 -18.26
CA SER A 202 13.63 16.95 -19.60
C SER A 202 13.56 18.19 -20.51
N TYR A 203 13.36 19.37 -19.94
CA TYR A 203 13.34 20.64 -20.66
C TYR A 203 14.75 21.16 -21.04
N ARG A 204 15.81 20.47 -20.60
CA ARG A 204 17.21 20.87 -20.80
C ARG A 204 18.03 19.83 -21.56
N PHE A 205 17.38 18.75 -22.02
CA PHE A 205 18.08 17.75 -22.82
C PHE A 205 18.47 18.34 -24.16
N ALA A 206 19.76 18.20 -24.50
CA ALA A 206 20.32 18.53 -25.80
C ALA A 206 20.87 17.25 -26.45
N GLU A 207 20.59 17.05 -27.73
CA GLU A 207 21.18 15.95 -28.50
C GLU A 207 22.61 16.32 -28.89
N GLU A 208 23.56 15.36 -28.79
CA GLU A 208 24.94 15.49 -29.31
C GLU A 208 24.97 15.39 -30.83
#